data_7c83318e1be53ddee3d54930a4a1f251
#
_entry.id   7c83318e1be53ddee3d54930a4a1f251
#
_cell.length_a   1.000
_cell.length_b   1.000
_cell.length_c   1.000
_cell.angle_alpha   90.00
_cell.angle_beta   90.00
_cell.angle_gamma   90.00
#
_symmetry.space_group_name_H-M   'P 1'
#
loop_
_entity.id
_entity.type
_entity.pdbx_description
1 polymer ?
#
loop_
_entity_poly.entity_id
_entity_poly.type
_entity_poly.pdbx_seq_one_letter_code
_entity_poly.pdbx_strand_id
1 'polypeptide(L)'
;MATLNTTDPAGAQARYSTGALVLHWLIALALAFQLALGFAMPKDERGFALFQLHKSVGVTILVLTLLRLGWRLTHRPPQAVEGGFSGFLARAVHTLLYVFMIGAPLTGWALVSTAPIQVPTLLYGVIPWPHLPLPAGISETVEETHELLAWIGIALIGLHVLGALRHQFLLRDGLLRRMGPGGSAWAAGLLALLAVAVYFGTGMKIAGDVVASGGYQVAATGGVPLASPSPAAQPAAEPKAEPSPAATPAVEETEAAEQ
;
A
#
# COMPACT_ATOMS: atom_id res chain seq x y z
N MET A 1 49.19 -35.61 -32.66
CA MET A 1 48.62 -34.27 -32.86
C MET A 1 47.24 -34.26 -32.24
N ALA A 2 47.14 -33.76 -31.00
CA ALA A 2 45.88 -33.64 -30.26
C ALA A 2 45.43 -32.18 -30.42
N THR A 3 44.37 -31.96 -31.20
CA THR A 3 43.71 -30.65 -31.33
C THR A 3 42.96 -30.39 -30.02
N LEU A 4 43.50 -29.52 -29.19
CA LEU A 4 42.83 -28.92 -28.04
C LEU A 4 41.71 -28.01 -28.60
N ASN A 5 40.50 -28.51 -28.61
CA ASN A 5 39.30 -27.71 -28.89
C ASN A 5 38.91 -27.01 -27.57
N THR A 6 39.61 -25.92 -27.25
CA THR A 6 39.28 -25.02 -26.16
C THR A 6 38.23 -24.01 -26.62
N THR A 7 36.99 -24.43 -26.80
CA THR A 7 35.88 -23.51 -26.72
C THR A 7 35.57 -23.32 -25.23
N ASP A 8 36.41 -22.49 -24.61
CA ASP A 8 36.16 -21.96 -23.28
C ASP A 8 34.98 -20.97 -23.37
N PRO A 9 33.82 -21.23 -22.75
CA PRO A 9 32.70 -20.29 -22.77
C PRO A 9 32.92 -19.13 -21.77
N ALA A 10 34.15 -18.65 -21.63
CA ALA A 10 34.55 -17.59 -20.69
C ALA A 10 34.00 -16.21 -21.01
N GLY A 11 32.95 -16.11 -21.80
CA GLY A 11 32.28 -14.84 -22.13
C GLY A 11 30.82 -14.73 -21.78
N ALA A 12 30.16 -15.81 -21.34
CA ALA A 12 28.77 -15.75 -20.97
C ALA A 12 28.64 -15.20 -19.54
N GLN A 13 28.43 -13.89 -19.43
CA GLN A 13 28.11 -13.28 -18.13
C GLN A 13 26.93 -14.04 -17.49
N ALA A 14 27.16 -14.60 -16.31
CA ALA A 14 26.13 -15.34 -15.58
C ALA A 14 24.90 -14.46 -15.39
N ARG A 15 23.74 -14.92 -15.87
CA ARG A 15 22.45 -14.21 -15.79
C ARG A 15 21.70 -14.65 -14.55
N TYR A 16 20.81 -13.79 -14.05
CA TYR A 16 19.87 -14.17 -13.02
C TYR A 16 18.86 -15.19 -13.55
N SER A 17 18.36 -16.06 -12.67
CA SER A 17 17.30 -17.00 -13.02
C SER A 17 16.04 -16.27 -13.44
N THR A 18 15.25 -16.87 -14.35
CA THR A 18 13.99 -16.27 -14.83
C THR A 18 13.05 -15.90 -13.68
N GLY A 19 12.94 -16.76 -12.66
CA GLY A 19 12.12 -16.47 -11.48
C GLY A 19 12.59 -15.21 -10.73
N ALA A 20 13.89 -15.02 -10.56
CA ALA A 20 14.44 -13.82 -9.92
C ALA A 20 14.16 -12.55 -10.75
N LEU A 21 14.20 -12.65 -12.08
CA LEU A 21 13.90 -11.55 -12.99
C LEU A 21 12.42 -11.17 -12.97
N VAL A 22 11.53 -12.16 -13.06
CA VAL A 22 10.08 -11.95 -13.02
C VAL A 22 9.67 -11.29 -11.71
N LEU A 23 10.10 -11.84 -10.57
CA LEU A 23 9.82 -11.27 -9.26
C LEU A 23 10.38 -9.86 -9.10
N HIS A 24 11.57 -9.58 -9.68
CA HIS A 24 12.14 -8.23 -9.63
C HIS A 24 11.25 -7.22 -10.34
N TRP A 25 10.89 -7.49 -11.57
CA TRP A 25 10.12 -6.56 -12.37
C TRP A 25 8.68 -6.40 -11.89
N LEU A 26 8.05 -7.48 -11.39
CA LEU A 26 6.74 -7.40 -10.77
C LEU A 26 6.76 -6.47 -9.54
N ILE A 27 7.74 -6.64 -8.66
CA ILE A 27 7.90 -5.78 -7.47
C ILE A 27 8.20 -4.34 -7.90
N ALA A 28 9.10 -4.13 -8.87
CA ALA A 28 9.45 -2.78 -9.32
C ALA A 28 8.24 -2.01 -9.87
N LEU A 29 7.42 -2.66 -10.68
CA LEU A 29 6.20 -2.06 -11.23
C LEU A 29 5.13 -1.83 -10.15
N ALA A 30 4.89 -2.82 -9.29
CA ALA A 30 3.95 -2.69 -8.19
C ALA A 30 4.36 -1.56 -7.24
N LEU A 31 5.67 -1.43 -6.97
CA LEU A 31 6.22 -0.40 -6.08
C LEU A 31 6.11 1.00 -6.70
N ALA A 32 6.41 1.16 -8.00
CA ALA A 32 6.21 2.42 -8.71
C ALA A 32 4.74 2.87 -8.68
N PHE A 33 3.82 1.92 -8.94
CA PHE A 33 2.38 2.15 -8.85
C PHE A 33 1.95 2.52 -7.43
N GLN A 34 2.42 1.79 -6.42
CA GLN A 34 2.10 1.99 -5.01
C GLN A 34 2.51 3.38 -4.52
N LEU A 35 3.72 3.83 -4.88
CA LEU A 35 4.21 5.16 -4.53
C LEU A 35 3.37 6.24 -5.23
N ALA A 36 3.14 6.10 -6.55
CA ALA A 36 2.30 7.03 -7.28
C ALA A 36 0.89 7.12 -6.67
N LEU A 37 0.30 5.97 -6.32
CA LEU A 37 -1.01 5.90 -5.69
C LEU A 37 -1.03 6.57 -4.31
N GLY A 38 -0.01 6.33 -3.47
CA GLY A 38 0.10 6.91 -2.14
C GLY A 38 0.14 8.44 -2.15
N PHE A 39 0.80 9.05 -3.16
CA PHE A 39 0.86 10.52 -3.30
C PHE A 39 -0.34 11.13 -4.02
N ALA A 40 -0.95 10.39 -4.95
CA ALA A 40 -2.08 10.90 -5.76
C ALA A 40 -3.45 10.69 -5.10
N MET A 41 -3.53 9.87 -4.06
CA MET A 41 -4.76 9.46 -3.41
C MET A 41 -5.40 10.65 -2.65
N PRO A 42 -6.67 11.04 -2.96
CA PRO A 42 -7.38 12.04 -2.19
C PRO A 42 -7.60 11.59 -0.74
N LYS A 43 -7.52 12.54 0.20
CA LYS A 43 -7.72 12.28 1.64
C LYS A 43 -9.19 12.37 2.08
N ASP A 44 -10.11 12.52 1.13
CA ASP A 44 -11.56 12.59 1.35
C ASP A 44 -12.27 11.29 0.92
N GLU A 45 -13.59 11.28 0.98
CA GLU A 45 -14.42 10.12 0.61
C GLU A 45 -14.16 9.61 -0.81
N ARG A 46 -13.77 10.49 -1.74
CA ARG A 46 -13.43 10.12 -3.13
C ARG A 46 -12.18 9.24 -3.20
N GLY A 47 -11.28 9.37 -2.22
CA GLY A 47 -10.06 8.58 -2.13
C GLY A 47 -10.27 7.16 -1.57
N PHE A 48 -11.45 6.84 -1.07
CA PHE A 48 -11.70 5.58 -0.35
C PHE A 48 -11.34 4.32 -1.15
N ALA A 49 -11.78 4.23 -2.41
CA ALA A 49 -11.47 3.10 -3.28
C ALA A 49 -9.96 2.97 -3.55
N LEU A 50 -9.28 4.11 -3.75
CA LEU A 50 -7.83 4.16 -3.95
C LEU A 50 -7.07 3.79 -2.68
N PHE A 51 -7.60 4.15 -1.51
CA PHE A 51 -7.05 3.75 -0.22
C PHE A 51 -7.14 2.23 0.00
N GLN A 52 -8.27 1.60 -0.33
CA GLN A 52 -8.41 0.14 -0.30
C GLN A 52 -7.45 -0.54 -1.29
N LEU A 53 -7.29 0.04 -2.48
CA LEU A 53 -6.34 -0.45 -3.47
C LEU A 53 -4.90 -0.31 -2.98
N HIS A 54 -4.53 0.83 -2.37
CA HIS A 54 -3.21 1.04 -1.76
C HIS A 54 -2.89 -0.04 -0.72
N LYS A 55 -3.83 -0.36 0.17
CA LYS A 55 -3.68 -1.45 1.15
C LYS A 55 -3.45 -2.80 0.45
N SER A 56 -4.24 -3.10 -0.56
CA SER A 56 -4.17 -4.37 -1.30
C SER A 56 -2.84 -4.55 -2.02
N VAL A 57 -2.38 -3.51 -2.70
CA VAL A 57 -1.08 -3.50 -3.40
C VAL A 57 0.07 -3.59 -2.39
N GLY A 58 -0.03 -2.90 -1.26
CA GLY A 58 0.96 -2.98 -0.18
C GLY A 58 1.15 -4.42 0.33
N VAL A 59 0.06 -5.13 0.63
CA VAL A 59 0.11 -6.55 1.01
C VAL A 59 0.68 -7.41 -0.11
N THR A 60 0.33 -7.14 -1.37
CA THR A 60 0.88 -7.87 -2.52
C THR A 60 2.39 -7.67 -2.63
N ILE A 61 2.90 -6.44 -2.46
CA ILE A 61 4.34 -6.16 -2.45
C ILE A 61 5.03 -6.93 -1.32
N LEU A 62 4.45 -6.97 -0.13
CA LEU A 62 4.98 -7.75 1.00
C LEU A 62 5.13 -9.23 0.62
N VAL A 63 4.07 -9.84 0.11
CA VAL A 63 4.07 -11.26 -0.30
C VAL A 63 5.12 -11.51 -1.41
N LEU A 64 5.14 -10.69 -2.46
CA LEU A 64 6.12 -10.82 -3.55
C LEU A 64 7.56 -10.64 -3.04
N THR A 65 7.77 -9.75 -2.09
CA THR A 65 9.09 -9.52 -1.48
C THR A 65 9.55 -10.74 -0.67
N LEU A 66 8.66 -11.34 0.12
CA LEU A 66 8.96 -12.57 0.86
C LEU A 66 9.24 -13.75 -0.08
N LEU A 67 8.45 -13.89 -1.15
CA LEU A 67 8.70 -14.89 -2.20
C LEU A 67 10.06 -14.67 -2.88
N ARG A 68 10.41 -13.43 -3.18
CA ARG A 68 11.71 -13.09 -3.77
C ARG A 68 12.86 -13.37 -2.81
N LEU A 69 12.69 -13.08 -1.52
CA LEU A 69 13.69 -13.39 -0.50
C LEU A 69 13.87 -14.91 -0.38
N GLY A 70 12.79 -15.68 -0.30
CA GLY A 70 12.81 -17.14 -0.30
C GLY A 70 13.50 -17.71 -1.56
N TRP A 71 13.17 -17.13 -2.75
CA TRP A 71 13.84 -17.50 -4.00
C TRP A 71 15.36 -17.25 -3.95
N ARG A 72 15.77 -16.12 -3.39
CA ARG A 72 17.20 -15.77 -3.24
C ARG A 72 17.95 -16.68 -2.28
N LEU A 73 17.29 -17.20 -1.26
CA LEU A 73 17.90 -18.15 -0.31
C LEU A 73 18.13 -19.53 -0.94
N THR A 74 17.28 -19.92 -1.88
CA THR A 74 17.35 -21.23 -2.55
C THR A 74 18.15 -21.20 -3.87
N HIS A 75 18.29 -20.01 -4.50
CA HIS A 75 18.98 -19.85 -5.78
C HIS A 75 20.11 -18.83 -5.64
N ARG A 76 21.33 -19.28 -5.74
CA ARG A 76 22.52 -18.40 -5.61
C ARG A 76 22.53 -17.33 -6.72
N PRO A 77 22.62 -16.05 -6.36
CA PRO A 77 22.75 -14.98 -7.35
C PRO A 77 24.13 -15.06 -8.05
N PRO A 78 24.26 -14.52 -9.27
CA PRO A 78 25.55 -14.33 -9.92
C PRO A 78 26.51 -13.52 -9.05
N GLN A 79 27.80 -13.76 -9.20
CA GLN A 79 28.82 -13.01 -8.45
C GLN A 79 28.71 -11.51 -8.69
N ALA A 80 28.98 -10.72 -7.66
CA ALA A 80 28.98 -9.26 -7.74
C ALA A 80 30.07 -8.80 -8.74
N VAL A 81 29.74 -7.81 -9.57
CA VAL A 81 30.66 -7.27 -10.58
C VAL A 81 31.70 -6.36 -9.92
N GLU A 82 31.32 -5.65 -8.88
CA GLU A 82 32.16 -4.67 -8.21
C GLU A 82 32.58 -5.15 -6.80
N GLY A 83 33.85 -4.87 -6.47
CA GLY A 83 34.41 -4.97 -5.13
C GLY A 83 34.55 -3.58 -4.47
N GLY A 84 35.24 -3.54 -3.33
CA GLY A 84 35.55 -2.29 -2.63
C GLY A 84 34.31 -1.52 -2.19
N PHE A 85 34.42 -0.19 -2.16
CA PHE A 85 33.38 0.71 -1.67
C PHE A 85 32.08 0.66 -2.53
N SER A 86 32.20 0.63 -3.85
CA SER A 86 31.04 0.55 -4.74
C SER A 86 30.24 -0.74 -4.53
N GLY A 87 30.92 -1.89 -4.37
CA GLY A 87 30.29 -3.15 -4.07
C GLY A 87 29.63 -3.18 -2.67
N PHE A 88 30.24 -2.51 -1.68
CA PHE A 88 29.62 -2.31 -0.37
C PHE A 88 28.35 -1.47 -0.48
N LEU A 89 28.40 -0.33 -1.16
CA LEU A 89 27.24 0.55 -1.34
C LEU A 89 26.09 -0.17 -2.07
N ALA A 90 26.39 -0.91 -3.13
CA ALA A 90 25.40 -1.69 -3.84
C ALA A 90 24.70 -2.73 -2.92
N ARG A 91 25.45 -3.44 -2.09
CA ARG A 91 24.89 -4.37 -1.10
C ARG A 91 24.03 -3.66 -0.06
N ALA A 92 24.50 -2.53 0.45
CA ALA A 92 23.77 -1.73 1.44
C ALA A 92 22.43 -1.26 0.88
N VAL A 93 22.42 -0.67 -0.32
CA VAL A 93 21.18 -0.22 -1.00
C VAL A 93 20.21 -1.38 -1.20
N HIS A 94 20.67 -2.54 -1.70
CA HIS A 94 19.79 -3.69 -1.86
C HIS A 94 19.22 -4.22 -0.54
N THR A 95 20.03 -4.26 0.53
CA THR A 95 19.57 -4.68 1.85
C THR A 95 18.53 -3.71 2.40
N LEU A 96 18.78 -2.41 2.31
CA LEU A 96 17.85 -1.37 2.76
C LEU A 96 16.56 -1.37 1.94
N LEU A 97 16.60 -1.68 0.63
CA LEU A 97 15.41 -1.86 -0.19
C LEU A 97 14.57 -3.05 0.31
N TYR A 98 15.17 -4.17 0.71
CA TYR A 98 14.41 -5.27 1.32
C TYR A 98 13.78 -4.85 2.66
N VAL A 99 14.53 -4.15 3.51
CA VAL A 99 14.01 -3.61 4.78
C VAL A 99 12.82 -2.67 4.52
N PHE A 100 12.94 -1.79 3.54
CA PHE A 100 11.87 -0.89 3.13
C PHE A 100 10.64 -1.64 2.60
N MET A 101 10.83 -2.57 1.66
CA MET A 101 9.72 -3.33 1.04
C MET A 101 8.97 -4.24 2.03
N ILE A 102 9.58 -4.56 3.16
CA ILE A 102 8.92 -5.29 4.27
C ILE A 102 8.35 -4.30 5.27
N GLY A 103 9.13 -3.31 5.69
CA GLY A 103 8.76 -2.36 6.73
C GLY A 103 7.60 -1.45 6.35
N ALA A 104 7.59 -0.90 5.12
CA ALA A 104 6.53 -0.01 4.69
C ALA A 104 5.14 -0.68 4.64
N PRO A 105 4.94 -1.89 4.05
CA PRO A 105 3.66 -2.57 4.15
C PRO A 105 3.26 -2.95 5.58
N LEU A 106 4.21 -3.33 6.43
CA LEU A 106 3.91 -3.67 7.83
C LEU A 106 3.48 -2.44 8.63
N THR A 107 4.14 -1.29 8.44
CA THR A 107 3.71 -0.04 9.06
C THR A 107 2.37 0.44 8.51
N GLY A 108 2.10 0.28 7.21
CA GLY A 108 0.79 0.55 6.63
C GLY A 108 -0.31 -0.35 7.21
N TRP A 109 -0.01 -1.62 7.46
CA TRP A 109 -0.94 -2.54 8.14
C TRP A 109 -1.15 -2.14 9.61
N ALA A 110 -0.09 -1.79 10.32
CA ALA A 110 -0.19 -1.25 11.68
C ALA A 110 -1.03 0.04 11.72
N LEU A 111 -0.83 0.95 10.75
CA LEU A 111 -1.56 2.22 10.65
C LEU A 111 -3.08 2.00 10.57
N VAL A 112 -3.55 1.13 9.69
CA VAL A 112 -4.99 0.85 9.59
C VAL A 112 -5.54 0.07 10.79
N SER A 113 -4.67 -0.60 11.53
CA SER A 113 -5.04 -1.36 12.74
C SER A 113 -5.12 -0.50 13.99
N THR A 114 -4.43 0.64 14.01
CA THR A 114 -4.40 1.60 15.13
C THR A 114 -5.28 2.81 14.91
N ALA A 115 -5.88 2.95 13.71
CA ALA A 115 -6.75 4.07 13.38
C ALA A 115 -7.94 4.17 14.35
N PRO A 116 -8.34 5.39 14.77
CA PRO A 116 -9.48 5.59 15.67
C PRO A 116 -10.79 4.99 15.12
N ILE A 117 -10.97 5.07 13.80
CA ILE A 117 -12.07 4.43 13.08
C ILE A 117 -11.48 3.29 12.26
N GLN A 118 -11.71 2.07 12.71
CA GLN A 118 -11.22 0.88 12.04
C GLN A 118 -12.09 0.55 10.83
N VAL A 119 -11.63 0.94 9.66
CA VAL A 119 -12.26 0.56 8.39
C VAL A 119 -11.77 -0.82 7.97
N PRO A 120 -12.66 -1.82 7.79
CA PRO A 120 -12.26 -3.15 7.33
C PRO A 120 -11.40 -3.10 6.09
N THR A 121 -10.34 -3.88 6.09
CA THR A 121 -9.48 -4.04 4.91
C THR A 121 -9.98 -5.22 4.10
N LEU A 122 -10.42 -4.94 2.88
CA LEU A 122 -10.79 -5.96 1.91
C LEU A 122 -9.77 -5.94 0.77
N LEU A 123 -8.89 -6.94 0.72
CA LEU A 123 -7.93 -7.03 -0.37
C LEU A 123 -8.69 -7.23 -1.69
N TYR A 124 -8.52 -6.26 -2.59
CA TYR A 124 -9.20 -6.20 -3.89
C TYR A 124 -10.72 -6.30 -3.81
N GLY A 125 -11.29 -5.83 -2.68
CA GLY A 125 -12.74 -5.86 -2.45
C GLY A 125 -13.32 -7.23 -2.11
N VAL A 126 -12.50 -8.29 -1.96
CA VAL A 126 -12.97 -9.67 -1.84
C VAL A 126 -12.46 -10.37 -0.59
N ILE A 127 -11.16 -10.26 -0.28
CA ILE A 127 -10.54 -11.03 0.79
C ILE A 127 -10.45 -10.18 2.05
N PRO A 128 -11.15 -10.54 3.14
CA PRO A 128 -11.01 -9.82 4.40
C PRO A 128 -9.60 -10.01 4.97
N TRP A 129 -8.97 -8.89 5.33
CA TRP A 129 -7.64 -8.89 5.93
C TRP A 129 -7.75 -8.45 7.39
N PRO A 130 -7.24 -9.24 8.35
CA PRO A 130 -7.40 -8.94 9.77
C PRO A 130 -6.62 -7.70 10.17
N HIS A 131 -7.09 -7.02 11.21
CA HIS A 131 -6.33 -5.97 11.89
C HIS A 131 -5.35 -6.61 12.89
N LEU A 132 -4.23 -5.94 13.12
CA LEU A 132 -3.27 -6.33 14.15
C LEU A 132 -3.83 -5.92 15.54
N PRO A 133 -3.63 -6.72 16.58
CA PRO A 133 -4.04 -6.37 17.94
C PRO A 133 -3.08 -5.34 18.56
N LEU A 134 -3.11 -4.11 18.05
CA LEU A 134 -2.27 -3.00 18.49
C LEU A 134 -3.08 -1.94 19.23
N PRO A 135 -2.49 -1.26 20.23
CA PRO A 135 -3.17 -0.18 20.94
C PRO A 135 -3.33 1.05 20.04
N ALA A 136 -4.51 1.70 20.10
CA ALA A 136 -4.78 2.90 19.30
C ALA A 136 -3.85 4.09 19.64
N GLY A 137 -3.28 4.13 20.83
CA GLY A 137 -2.42 5.23 21.28
C GLY A 137 -1.11 5.43 20.52
N ILE A 138 -0.74 4.49 19.60
CA ILE A 138 0.47 4.60 18.78
C ILE A 138 0.19 5.04 17.34
N SER A 139 -1.06 5.40 17.01
CA SER A 139 -1.48 5.70 15.63
C SER A 139 -0.63 6.79 14.97
N GLU A 140 -0.38 7.88 15.67
CA GLU A 140 0.43 9.00 15.16
C GLU A 140 1.88 8.57 14.85
N THR A 141 2.52 7.88 15.78
CA THR A 141 3.90 7.37 15.58
C THR A 141 3.99 6.41 14.39
N VAL A 142 2.96 5.57 14.20
CA VAL A 142 2.92 4.63 13.07
C VAL A 142 2.71 5.36 11.75
N GLU A 143 1.86 6.40 11.72
CA GLU A 143 1.64 7.24 10.55
C GLU A 143 2.93 7.94 10.12
N GLU A 144 3.59 8.63 11.05
CA GLU A 144 4.88 9.29 10.80
C GLU A 144 5.95 8.30 10.32
N THR A 145 6.00 7.11 10.93
CA THR A 145 6.94 6.07 10.52
C THR A 145 6.66 5.58 9.10
N HIS A 146 5.40 5.38 8.74
CA HIS A 146 5.02 4.96 7.39
C HIS A 146 5.38 6.02 6.35
N GLU A 147 5.11 7.29 6.63
CA GLU A 147 5.45 8.42 5.76
C GLU A 147 6.98 8.56 5.61
N LEU A 148 7.74 8.49 6.71
CA LEU A 148 9.20 8.53 6.68
C LEU A 148 9.78 7.39 5.84
N LEU A 149 9.25 6.16 6.00
CA LEU A 149 9.68 5.02 5.19
C LEU A 149 9.38 5.23 3.71
N ALA A 150 8.26 5.88 3.34
CA ALA A 150 7.96 6.19 1.95
C ALA A 150 9.02 7.11 1.34
N TRP A 151 9.43 8.18 2.04
CA TRP A 151 10.49 9.09 1.59
C TRP A 151 11.85 8.42 1.50
N ILE A 152 12.23 7.61 2.50
CA ILE A 152 13.45 6.80 2.47
C ILE A 152 13.41 5.84 1.29
N GLY A 153 12.27 5.20 1.04
CA GLY A 153 12.07 4.29 -0.07
C GLY A 153 12.30 4.94 -1.43
N ILE A 154 11.77 6.15 -1.64
CA ILE A 154 12.00 6.93 -2.86
C ILE A 154 13.49 7.22 -3.07
N ALA A 155 14.18 7.65 -2.01
CA ALA A 155 15.62 7.90 -2.08
C ALA A 155 16.41 6.63 -2.42
N LEU A 156 16.08 5.50 -1.80
CA LEU A 156 16.71 4.20 -2.06
C LEU A 156 16.46 3.69 -3.48
N ILE A 157 15.23 3.84 -3.99
CA ILE A 157 14.89 3.49 -5.38
C ILE A 157 15.67 4.39 -6.34
N GLY A 158 15.73 5.69 -6.06
CA GLY A 158 16.53 6.64 -6.86
C GLY A 158 18.01 6.23 -6.92
N LEU A 159 18.62 5.92 -5.78
CA LEU A 159 20.01 5.45 -5.72
C LEU A 159 20.21 4.13 -6.47
N HIS A 160 19.26 3.20 -6.35
CA HIS A 160 19.30 1.93 -7.07
C HIS A 160 19.24 2.11 -8.58
N VAL A 161 18.32 2.95 -9.06
CA VAL A 161 18.17 3.26 -10.48
C VAL A 161 19.40 4.01 -11.00
N LEU A 162 19.88 5.03 -10.28
CA LEU A 162 21.10 5.77 -10.64
C LEU A 162 22.33 4.87 -10.70
N GLY A 163 22.45 3.92 -9.76
CA GLY A 163 23.49 2.89 -9.81
C GLY A 163 23.42 2.06 -11.10
N ALA A 164 22.23 1.59 -11.45
CA ALA A 164 22.03 0.81 -12.68
C ALA A 164 22.32 1.64 -13.96
N LEU A 165 21.93 2.92 -13.99
CA LEU A 165 22.22 3.83 -15.10
C LEU A 165 23.73 4.14 -15.20
N ARG A 166 24.42 4.30 -14.06
CA ARG A 166 25.88 4.44 -14.04
C ARG A 166 26.56 3.25 -14.70
N HIS A 167 26.17 2.03 -14.39
CA HIS A 167 26.70 0.81 -15.01
C HIS A 167 26.40 0.76 -16.50
N GLN A 168 25.22 1.17 -16.94
CA GLN A 168 24.80 1.14 -18.33
C GLN A 168 25.54 2.18 -19.19
N PHE A 169 25.63 3.43 -18.73
CA PHE A 169 26.08 4.54 -19.56
C PHE A 169 27.54 4.94 -19.32
N LEU A 170 28.03 4.87 -18.05
CA LEU A 170 29.38 5.25 -17.71
C LEU A 170 30.35 4.08 -17.80
N LEU A 171 30.04 2.98 -17.11
CA LEU A 171 30.93 1.82 -17.03
C LEU A 171 30.78 0.87 -18.23
N ARG A 172 29.60 0.85 -18.84
CA ARG A 172 29.26 0.02 -20.02
C ARG A 172 29.61 -1.46 -19.84
N ASP A 173 29.49 -1.97 -18.59
CA ASP A 173 29.88 -3.32 -18.21
C ASP A 173 28.79 -4.38 -18.47
N GLY A 174 27.66 -3.99 -19.05
CA GLY A 174 26.56 -4.89 -19.40
C GLY A 174 25.77 -5.41 -18.22
N LEU A 175 25.87 -4.79 -17.02
CA LEU A 175 25.14 -5.22 -15.82
C LEU A 175 23.63 -5.28 -16.04
N LEU A 176 23.05 -4.31 -16.77
CA LEU A 176 21.61 -4.33 -17.11
C LEU A 176 21.21 -5.52 -17.97
N ARG A 177 22.12 -6.06 -18.80
CA ARG A 177 21.84 -7.26 -19.58
C ARG A 177 21.67 -8.51 -18.73
N ARG A 178 22.24 -8.53 -17.52
CA ARG A 178 22.04 -9.62 -16.54
C ARG A 178 20.63 -9.59 -15.93
N MET A 179 20.03 -8.38 -15.84
CA MET A 179 18.68 -8.12 -15.35
C MET A 179 17.67 -7.90 -16.48
N GLY A 180 18.16 -7.77 -17.71
CA GLY A 180 17.31 -7.67 -18.88
C GLY A 180 16.70 -9.03 -19.23
N PRO A 181 15.43 -9.07 -19.66
CA PRO A 181 14.84 -10.28 -20.16
C PRO A 181 15.57 -10.74 -21.41
N GLY A 182 16.05 -11.98 -21.46
CA GLY A 182 16.51 -12.63 -22.70
C GLY A 182 15.27 -13.09 -23.50
N GLY A 183 15.41 -13.32 -24.80
CA GLY A 183 14.36 -13.75 -25.71
C GLY A 183 12.97 -14.14 -25.18
N SER A 184 12.83 -15.33 -24.58
CA SER A 184 11.57 -15.79 -23.98
C SER A 184 11.15 -15.04 -22.71
N ALA A 185 12.10 -14.41 -22.02
CA ALA A 185 11.79 -13.69 -20.77
C ALA A 185 11.16 -12.31 -21.04
N TRP A 186 11.32 -11.70 -22.24
CA TRP A 186 10.53 -10.53 -22.64
C TRP A 186 9.05 -10.87 -22.75
N ALA A 187 8.71 -12.02 -23.34
CA ALA A 187 7.33 -12.48 -23.43
C ALA A 187 6.74 -12.75 -22.04
N ALA A 188 7.51 -13.41 -21.16
CA ALA A 188 7.09 -13.63 -19.77
C ALA A 188 6.94 -12.30 -18.99
N GLY A 189 7.85 -11.35 -19.18
CA GLY A 189 7.79 -10.02 -18.59
C GLY A 189 6.58 -9.21 -19.08
N LEU A 190 6.29 -9.25 -20.38
CA LEU A 190 5.11 -8.60 -20.95
C LEU A 190 3.81 -9.26 -20.49
N LEU A 191 3.76 -10.59 -20.41
CA LEU A 191 2.61 -11.31 -19.88
C LEU A 191 2.39 -10.98 -18.39
N ALA A 192 3.46 -10.92 -17.60
CA ALA A 192 3.39 -10.52 -16.21
C ALA A 192 2.93 -9.07 -16.06
N LEU A 193 3.43 -8.16 -16.89
CA LEU A 193 3.00 -6.77 -16.94
C LEU A 193 1.51 -6.67 -17.29
N LEU A 194 1.07 -7.41 -18.31
CA LEU A 194 -0.32 -7.47 -18.73
C LEU A 194 -1.21 -8.05 -17.61
N ALA A 195 -0.78 -9.13 -16.97
CA ALA A 195 -1.50 -9.72 -15.85
C ALA A 195 -1.63 -8.73 -14.67
N VAL A 196 -0.56 -8.00 -14.36
CA VAL A 196 -0.56 -6.94 -13.34
C VAL A 196 -1.52 -5.81 -13.76
N ALA A 197 -1.46 -5.34 -15.00
CA ALA A 197 -2.34 -4.29 -15.51
C ALA A 197 -3.81 -4.70 -15.50
N VAL A 198 -4.13 -5.94 -15.91
CA VAL A 198 -5.48 -6.51 -15.84
C VAL A 198 -5.94 -6.66 -14.40
N TYR A 199 -5.08 -7.16 -13.53
CA TYR A 199 -5.37 -7.34 -12.11
C TYR A 199 -5.66 -6.01 -11.41
N PHE A 200 -4.86 -4.97 -11.65
CA PHE A 200 -5.11 -3.62 -11.12
C PHE A 200 -6.35 -2.99 -11.77
N GLY A 201 -6.53 -3.13 -13.07
CA GLY A 201 -7.71 -2.60 -13.76
C GLY A 201 -9.01 -3.23 -13.28
N THR A 202 -9.03 -4.56 -13.08
CA THR A 202 -10.20 -5.27 -12.52
C THR A 202 -10.40 -4.94 -11.05
N GLY A 203 -9.32 -4.88 -10.25
CA GLY A 203 -9.39 -4.52 -8.84
C GLY A 203 -9.93 -3.12 -8.62
N MET A 204 -9.49 -2.13 -9.42
CA MET A 204 -10.04 -0.77 -9.38
C MET A 204 -11.53 -0.73 -9.77
N LYS A 205 -11.92 -1.50 -10.79
CA LYS A 205 -13.32 -1.57 -11.21
C LYS A 205 -14.18 -2.19 -10.11
N ILE A 206 -13.77 -3.34 -9.57
CA ILE A 206 -14.49 -4.03 -8.49
C ILE A 206 -14.59 -3.12 -7.25
N ALA A 207 -13.51 -2.45 -6.85
CA ALA A 207 -13.54 -1.51 -5.74
C ALA A 207 -14.48 -0.33 -6.00
N GLY A 208 -14.48 0.22 -7.21
CA GLY A 208 -15.41 1.28 -7.63
C GLY A 208 -16.85 0.82 -7.63
N ASP A 209 -17.12 -0.35 -8.18
CA ASP A 209 -18.47 -0.92 -8.25
C ASP A 209 -19.02 -1.25 -6.85
N VAL A 210 -18.18 -1.78 -5.94
CA VAL A 210 -18.54 -2.05 -4.54
C VAL A 210 -18.88 -0.77 -3.80
N VAL A 211 -18.10 0.29 -3.97
CA VAL A 211 -18.38 1.60 -3.36
C VAL A 211 -19.65 2.20 -3.94
N ALA A 212 -19.82 2.18 -5.27
CA ALA A 212 -20.99 2.75 -5.95
C ALA A 212 -22.29 2.02 -5.60
N SER A 213 -22.23 0.70 -5.37
CA SER A 213 -23.39 -0.12 -5.00
C SER A 213 -23.75 -0.07 -3.50
N GLY A 214 -22.96 0.61 -2.67
CA GLY A 214 -23.10 0.59 -1.22
C GLY A 214 -22.76 -0.77 -0.58
N GLY A 215 -22.32 -1.76 -1.37
CA GLY A 215 -21.99 -3.11 -0.94
C GLY A 215 -20.86 -3.17 0.10
N TYR A 216 -20.06 -2.11 0.16
CA TYR A 216 -19.03 -1.97 1.19
C TYR A 216 -19.63 -1.88 2.61
N GLN A 217 -20.73 -1.17 2.79
CA GLN A 217 -21.39 -1.05 4.10
C GLN A 217 -21.91 -2.41 4.58
N VAL A 218 -22.41 -3.23 3.69
CA VAL A 218 -22.89 -4.59 4.02
C VAL A 218 -21.72 -5.50 4.41
N ALA A 219 -20.61 -5.43 3.70
CA ALA A 219 -19.41 -6.22 4.00
C ALA A 219 -18.73 -5.78 5.31
N ALA A 220 -18.72 -4.48 5.60
CA ALA A 220 -18.15 -3.91 6.82
C ALA A 220 -18.92 -4.32 8.10
N THR A 221 -20.22 -4.55 7.98
CA THR A 221 -21.10 -4.90 9.12
C THR A 221 -21.27 -6.41 9.30
N GLY A 222 -20.52 -7.24 8.59
CA GLY A 222 -20.62 -8.70 8.70
C GLY A 222 -22.00 -9.24 8.29
N GLY A 223 -22.67 -8.58 7.35
CA GLY A 223 -23.99 -8.98 6.86
C GLY A 223 -25.17 -8.48 7.70
N VAL A 224 -24.94 -7.69 8.74
CA VAL A 224 -26.03 -6.95 9.40
C VAL A 224 -26.35 -5.75 8.51
N PRO A 225 -27.53 -5.67 7.89
CA PRO A 225 -27.93 -4.49 7.14
C PRO A 225 -27.89 -3.30 8.11
N LEU A 226 -27.08 -2.27 7.83
CA LEU A 226 -27.34 -0.99 8.44
C LEU A 226 -28.76 -0.64 8.02
N ALA A 227 -29.66 -0.50 9.00
CA ALA A 227 -31.00 -0.01 8.76
C ALA A 227 -30.84 1.22 7.85
N SER A 228 -31.51 1.21 6.68
CA SER A 228 -31.59 2.40 5.84
C SER A 228 -31.81 3.58 6.76
N PRO A 229 -31.12 4.73 6.60
CA PRO A 229 -31.43 5.88 7.39
C PRO A 229 -32.92 6.07 7.28
N SER A 230 -33.60 5.90 8.41
CA SER A 230 -35.05 6.15 8.51
C SER A 230 -35.25 7.49 7.80
N PRO A 231 -36.17 7.59 6.82
CA PRO A 231 -36.42 8.87 6.15
C PRO A 231 -36.56 9.89 7.27
N ALA A 232 -35.68 10.90 7.26
CA ALA A 232 -35.47 11.87 8.32
C ALA A 232 -36.78 12.12 9.04
N ALA A 233 -36.83 11.81 10.33
CA ALA A 233 -37.97 12.12 11.15
C ALA A 233 -38.26 13.59 10.85
N GLN A 234 -39.39 13.83 10.21
CA GLN A 234 -39.90 15.20 10.04
C GLN A 234 -39.84 15.81 11.43
N PRO A 235 -39.27 17.01 11.59
CA PRO A 235 -39.27 17.67 12.89
C PRO A 235 -40.71 17.61 13.41
N ALA A 236 -40.87 16.99 14.55
CA ALA A 236 -42.15 16.89 15.24
C ALA A 236 -42.73 18.31 15.28
N ALA A 237 -43.94 18.48 14.73
CA ALA A 237 -44.63 19.76 14.76
C ALA A 237 -44.59 20.23 16.25
N GLU A 238 -44.08 21.45 16.44
CA GLU A 238 -44.10 22.14 17.73
C GLU A 238 -45.45 21.94 18.39
N PRO A 239 -45.54 21.51 19.63
CA PRO A 239 -46.82 21.47 20.35
C PRO A 239 -47.33 22.89 20.42
N LYS A 240 -48.52 23.14 19.82
CA LYS A 240 -49.26 24.40 19.98
C LYS A 240 -49.33 24.71 21.48
N ALA A 241 -48.79 25.85 21.84
CA ALA A 241 -48.87 26.41 23.18
C ALA A 241 -50.34 26.51 23.59
N GLU A 242 -50.74 25.78 24.61
CA GLU A 242 -52.00 25.98 25.31
C GLU A 242 -52.01 27.35 25.94
N PRO A 243 -53.13 28.12 25.84
CA PRO A 243 -53.21 29.43 26.46
C PRO A 243 -53.14 29.30 27.97
N SER A 244 -52.17 29.97 28.56
CA SER A 244 -51.99 30.15 30.00
C SER A 244 -53.27 30.64 30.66
N PRO A 245 -53.79 30.03 31.76
CA PRO A 245 -54.95 30.54 32.48
C PRO A 245 -54.63 31.89 33.14
N ALA A 246 -55.61 32.80 33.04
CA ALA A 246 -55.56 34.17 33.51
C ALA A 246 -55.16 34.28 34.97
N ALA A 247 -54.24 35.19 35.26
CA ALA A 247 -53.84 35.56 36.61
C ALA A 247 -54.99 36.13 37.39
N THR A 248 -55.26 35.57 38.52
CA THR A 248 -56.16 36.11 39.57
C THR A 248 -55.46 37.31 40.23
N PRO A 249 -56.15 38.46 40.43
CA PRO A 249 -55.51 39.61 41.04
C PRO A 249 -55.28 39.38 42.56
N ALA A 250 -54.06 39.65 42.99
CA ALA A 250 -53.66 39.65 44.36
C ALA A 250 -54.33 40.80 45.13
N VAL A 251 -54.93 40.43 46.21
CA VAL A 251 -55.49 41.34 47.21
C VAL A 251 -54.35 42.05 47.94
N GLU A 252 -54.46 43.35 47.97
CA GLU A 252 -53.65 44.30 48.70
C GLU A 252 -53.99 44.18 50.18
N GLU A 253 -53.09 43.75 51.01
CA GLU A 253 -53.22 43.89 52.44
C GLU A 253 -52.10 44.76 53.01
N THR A 254 -52.49 45.96 53.28
CA THR A 254 -51.77 46.97 54.02
C THR A 254 -51.71 46.54 55.48
N GLU A 255 -50.58 46.43 56.12
CA GLU A 255 -50.49 46.75 57.51
C GLU A 255 -49.13 47.29 57.92
N ALA A 256 -49.28 48.31 58.68
CA ALA A 256 -48.35 49.28 59.18
C ALA A 256 -47.55 48.78 60.42
N ALA A 257 -46.49 49.51 60.61
CA ALA A 257 -46.00 49.96 61.92
C ALA A 257 -44.92 49.13 62.62
N GLU A 258 -43.93 49.83 62.92
CA GLU A 258 -43.25 50.00 64.19
C GLU A 258 -42.04 49.13 64.60
N GLN A 259 -41.06 49.88 64.72
CA GLN A 259 -39.90 50.01 65.65
C GLN A 259 -38.58 49.60 65.06
#